data_aa389f184cbb6851069c8bd5fb330f57
#
_entry.id   aa389f184cbb6851069c8bd5fb330f57
#
_cell.length_a   1.000
_cell.length_b   1.000
_cell.length_c   1.000
_cell.angle_alpha   90.00
_cell.angle_beta   90.00
_cell.angle_gamma   90.00
#
_symmetry.space_group_name_H-M   'P 1'
#
loop_
_entity.id
_entity.type
_entity.pdbx_description
1 polymer ?
#
loop_
_entity_poly.entity_id
_entity_poly.type
_entity_poly.pdbx_seq_one_letter_code
_entity_poly.pdbx_strand_id
1 'polypeptide(L)'
;MTARHEQILPVVIGGDIGVYAIARQLHEATGQRITVLANAPIDVIRRSTYIDTAPLPAHASRDQIRDALLELAAGREPRSAVVMANTDAMASILASLRGDLEPVYAVPFPDTDVIDQVSDKAAFGRICDEAGVRSPRQVVVDFSGADSPDWAAPAIDIPFPLVAKAAVGAAYDAVEFPGKRKIYFLDGPEDLASLWSDLRGAGYASTFLIQERIPGEDEAMRSVTAYMASNGEMTMIGSARVLLEDHAPTMIGNPVAMMTEAFPDLWEATGRLLRH
;
A
#
# COMPACT_ATOMS: atom_id res chain seq x y z
N MET A 1 -15.29 14.02 27.34
CA MET A 1 -15.31 13.54 25.93
C MET A 1 -15.38 12.02 25.79
N THR A 2 -15.76 11.28 26.83
CA THR A 2 -15.76 9.81 26.92
C THR A 2 -17.02 9.12 26.38
N ALA A 3 -18.14 9.82 26.28
CA ALA A 3 -19.45 9.19 26.01
C ALA A 3 -19.74 8.86 24.51
N ARG A 4 -18.96 9.38 23.55
CA ARG A 4 -19.18 9.11 22.11
C ARG A 4 -18.44 7.87 21.59
N HIS A 5 -17.39 7.41 22.29
CA HIS A 5 -16.59 6.26 21.82
C HIS A 5 -17.23 4.90 22.16
N GLU A 6 -18.16 4.85 23.12
CA GLU A 6 -18.80 3.61 23.57
C GLU A 6 -19.78 2.99 22.53
N GLN A 7 -20.07 3.68 21.44
CA GLN A 7 -21.10 3.25 20.47
C GLN A 7 -20.55 2.89 19.09
N ILE A 8 -19.24 3.04 18.83
CA ILE A 8 -18.66 2.74 17.51
C ILE A 8 -18.43 1.24 17.38
N LEU A 9 -18.82 0.63 16.24
CA LEU A 9 -18.43 -0.70 15.84
C LEU A 9 -17.13 -0.63 14.99
N PRO A 10 -15.97 -0.99 15.55
CA PRO A 10 -14.75 -1.07 14.77
C PRO A 10 -14.69 -2.41 14.04
N VAL A 11 -14.58 -2.37 12.72
CA VAL A 11 -14.41 -3.54 11.85
C VAL A 11 -13.08 -3.44 11.12
N VAL A 12 -12.31 -4.53 11.08
CA VAL A 12 -11.07 -4.60 10.30
C VAL A 12 -11.16 -5.83 9.38
N ILE A 13 -10.84 -5.64 8.09
CA ILE A 13 -10.88 -6.74 7.11
C ILE A 13 -9.48 -7.26 6.86
N GLY A 14 -9.33 -8.58 6.96
CA GLY A 14 -8.09 -9.30 6.72
C GLY A 14 -7.69 -10.20 7.87
N GLY A 15 -6.62 -10.97 7.71
CA GLY A 15 -6.30 -12.04 8.68
C GLY A 15 -4.84 -12.11 9.12
N ASP A 16 -4.01 -11.14 8.77
CA ASP A 16 -2.57 -11.10 9.00
C ASP A 16 -2.15 -10.27 10.22
N ILE A 17 -0.84 -10.12 10.41
CA ILE A 17 -0.26 -9.39 11.54
C ILE A 17 -0.57 -7.88 11.49
N GLY A 18 -0.70 -7.30 10.30
CA GLY A 18 -1.05 -5.88 10.12
C GLY A 18 -2.48 -5.61 10.59
N VAL A 19 -3.41 -6.51 10.26
CA VAL A 19 -4.80 -6.46 10.76
C VAL A 19 -4.84 -6.57 12.29
N TYR A 20 -4.03 -7.48 12.86
CA TYR A 20 -3.91 -7.56 14.32
C TYR A 20 -3.40 -6.24 14.93
N ALA A 21 -2.40 -5.61 14.31
CA ALA A 21 -1.86 -4.35 14.81
C ALA A 21 -2.92 -3.22 14.79
N ILE A 22 -3.69 -3.10 13.71
CA ILE A 22 -4.79 -2.13 13.59
C ILE A 22 -5.86 -2.43 14.66
N ALA A 23 -6.28 -3.68 14.79
CA ALA A 23 -7.29 -4.08 15.77
C ALA A 23 -6.83 -3.78 17.21
N ARG A 24 -5.56 -4.04 17.53
CA ARG A 24 -4.97 -3.72 18.82
C ARG A 24 -5.00 -2.22 19.10
N GLN A 25 -4.57 -1.40 18.16
CA GLN A 25 -4.56 0.06 18.28
C GLN A 25 -5.98 0.63 18.48
N LEU A 26 -6.94 0.12 17.71
CA LEU A 26 -8.35 0.52 17.87
C LEU A 26 -8.89 0.13 19.25
N HIS A 27 -8.56 -1.07 19.74
CA HIS A 27 -8.95 -1.49 21.10
C HIS A 27 -8.31 -0.61 22.19
N GLU A 28 -7.01 -0.35 22.09
CA GLU A 28 -6.28 0.52 23.04
C GLU A 28 -6.84 1.95 23.05
N ALA A 29 -7.26 2.47 21.90
CA ALA A 29 -7.82 3.81 21.77
C ALA A 29 -9.28 3.94 22.25
N THR A 30 -10.08 2.88 22.10
CA THR A 30 -11.54 2.96 22.31
C THR A 30 -12.05 2.14 23.50
N GLY A 31 -11.26 1.17 24.00
CA GLY A 31 -11.71 0.17 24.97
C GLY A 31 -12.69 -0.86 24.41
N GLN A 32 -13.03 -0.79 23.11
CA GLN A 32 -14.05 -1.63 22.47
C GLN A 32 -13.46 -2.97 22.03
N ARG A 33 -14.32 -3.97 21.91
CA ARG A 33 -13.99 -5.19 21.18
C ARG A 33 -13.99 -4.87 19.67
N ILE A 34 -13.05 -5.47 18.95
CA ILE A 34 -12.86 -5.24 17.52
C ILE A 34 -13.40 -6.44 16.74
N THR A 35 -14.22 -6.20 15.73
CA THR A 35 -14.64 -7.26 14.82
C THR A 35 -13.64 -7.38 13.69
N VAL A 36 -13.04 -8.57 13.52
CA VAL A 36 -12.18 -8.89 12.37
C VAL A 36 -12.93 -9.78 11.39
N LEU A 37 -13.17 -9.28 10.19
CA LEU A 37 -13.82 -10.00 9.11
C LEU A 37 -12.74 -10.67 8.26
N ALA A 38 -12.65 -12.00 8.30
CA ALA A 38 -11.55 -12.74 7.69
C ALA A 38 -11.94 -14.15 7.21
N ASN A 39 -11.25 -14.62 6.16
CA ASN A 39 -11.31 -16.01 5.74
C ASN A 39 -10.49 -16.92 6.66
N ALA A 40 -9.21 -16.60 6.87
CA ALA A 40 -8.28 -17.43 7.61
C ALA A 40 -7.39 -16.56 8.52
N PRO A 41 -7.94 -16.06 9.63
CA PRO A 41 -7.17 -15.21 10.53
C PRO A 41 -6.05 -16.00 11.23
N ILE A 42 -4.89 -15.39 11.42
CA ILE A 42 -3.76 -15.96 12.15
C ILE A 42 -4.10 -16.19 13.63
N ASP A 43 -3.33 -17.03 14.30
CA ASP A 43 -3.61 -17.45 15.69
C ASP A 43 -3.69 -16.28 16.67
N VAL A 44 -2.87 -15.25 16.52
CA VAL A 44 -2.91 -14.09 17.40
C VAL A 44 -4.23 -13.33 17.32
N ILE A 45 -4.89 -13.30 16.18
CA ILE A 45 -6.24 -12.75 16.00
C ILE A 45 -7.27 -13.67 16.66
N ARG A 46 -7.26 -14.96 16.30
CA ARG A 46 -8.24 -15.95 16.79
C ARG A 46 -8.24 -16.14 18.30
N ARG A 47 -7.09 -15.95 18.95
CA ARG A 47 -6.91 -16.15 20.40
C ARG A 47 -6.91 -14.85 21.19
N SER A 48 -7.11 -13.72 20.54
CA SER A 48 -7.18 -12.42 21.23
C SER A 48 -8.43 -12.32 22.10
N THR A 49 -8.28 -11.75 23.29
CA THR A 49 -9.40 -11.55 24.24
C THR A 49 -10.27 -10.36 23.88
N TYR A 50 -9.84 -9.49 22.99
CA TYR A 50 -10.55 -8.27 22.57
C TYR A 50 -10.94 -8.27 21.10
N ILE A 51 -10.70 -9.36 20.36
CA ILE A 51 -11.11 -9.49 18.97
C ILE A 51 -12.22 -10.54 18.84
N ASP A 52 -13.26 -10.21 18.12
CA ASP A 52 -14.29 -11.12 17.66
C ASP A 52 -14.06 -11.37 16.16
N THR A 53 -14.03 -12.62 15.72
CA THR A 53 -13.86 -12.96 14.32
C THR A 53 -15.21 -13.25 13.66
N ALA A 54 -15.45 -12.62 12.51
CA ALA A 54 -16.56 -12.94 11.61
C ALA A 54 -16.03 -13.58 10.33
N PRO A 55 -16.70 -14.63 9.80
CA PRO A 55 -16.21 -15.34 8.62
C PRO A 55 -16.39 -14.50 7.35
N LEU A 56 -15.39 -14.61 6.45
CA LEU A 56 -15.46 -14.10 5.09
C LEU A 56 -15.05 -15.26 4.15
N PRO A 57 -15.72 -15.51 3.02
CA PRO A 57 -15.29 -16.51 2.07
C PRO A 57 -13.87 -16.26 1.55
N ALA A 58 -13.14 -17.34 1.18
CA ALA A 58 -11.91 -17.20 0.44
C ALA A 58 -12.19 -16.49 -0.90
N HIS A 59 -11.35 -15.52 -1.25
CA HIS A 59 -11.53 -14.69 -2.46
C HIS A 59 -12.95 -14.07 -2.55
N ALA A 60 -13.45 -13.57 -1.42
CA ALA A 60 -14.76 -12.92 -1.35
C ALA A 60 -14.89 -11.83 -2.43
N SER A 61 -15.99 -11.88 -3.16
CA SER A 61 -16.31 -10.84 -4.13
C SER A 61 -16.64 -9.50 -3.43
N ARG A 62 -16.59 -8.41 -4.19
CA ARG A 62 -17.00 -7.08 -3.73
C ARG A 62 -18.39 -7.11 -3.06
N ASP A 63 -19.36 -7.79 -3.67
CA ASP A 63 -20.72 -7.89 -3.13
C ASP A 63 -20.76 -8.71 -1.85
N GLN A 64 -20.02 -9.79 -1.72
CA GLN A 64 -19.95 -10.57 -0.49
C GLN A 64 -19.34 -9.78 0.67
N ILE A 65 -18.33 -8.95 0.39
CA ILE A 65 -17.73 -8.05 1.39
C ILE A 65 -18.76 -7.01 1.83
N ARG A 66 -19.45 -6.36 0.88
CA ARG A 66 -20.54 -5.41 1.18
C ARG A 66 -21.59 -6.03 2.07
N ASP A 67 -22.13 -7.18 1.67
CA ASP A 67 -23.25 -7.82 2.36
C ASP A 67 -22.85 -8.24 3.77
N ALA A 68 -21.65 -8.78 3.97
CA ALA A 68 -21.12 -9.12 5.28
C ALA A 68 -20.96 -7.89 6.20
N LEU A 69 -20.48 -6.76 5.65
CA LEU A 69 -20.38 -5.51 6.41
C LEU A 69 -21.75 -4.95 6.81
N LEU A 70 -22.70 -4.96 5.88
CA LEU A 70 -24.08 -4.48 6.16
C LEU A 70 -24.79 -5.38 7.18
N GLU A 71 -24.56 -6.69 7.14
CA GLU A 71 -25.08 -7.63 8.15
C GLU A 71 -24.50 -7.35 9.55
N LEU A 72 -23.18 -7.12 9.66
CA LEU A 72 -22.55 -6.76 10.94
C LEU A 72 -23.08 -5.45 11.52
N ALA A 73 -23.49 -4.53 10.68
CA ALA A 73 -24.00 -3.22 11.10
C ALA A 73 -25.53 -3.15 11.16
N ALA A 74 -26.24 -4.27 10.97
CA ALA A 74 -27.70 -4.28 10.94
C ALA A 74 -28.32 -3.71 12.23
N GLY A 75 -29.24 -2.77 12.08
CA GLY A 75 -29.93 -2.13 13.21
C GLY A 75 -29.12 -1.10 14.00
N ARG A 76 -27.94 -0.70 13.50
CA ARG A 76 -27.12 0.35 14.11
C ARG A 76 -27.52 1.73 13.62
N GLU A 77 -27.18 2.72 14.45
CA GLU A 77 -27.36 4.12 14.12
C GLU A 77 -26.45 4.54 12.93
N PRO A 78 -26.85 5.55 12.13
CA PRO A 78 -26.02 6.07 11.05
C PRO A 78 -24.61 6.47 11.54
N ARG A 79 -23.60 6.11 10.75
CA ARG A 79 -22.19 6.45 11.01
C ARG A 79 -21.68 6.00 12.39
N SER A 80 -22.24 4.91 12.91
CA SER A 80 -21.81 4.31 14.19
C SER A 80 -20.83 3.15 14.03
N ALA A 81 -20.33 2.92 12.82
CA ALA A 81 -19.31 1.92 12.53
C ALA A 81 -18.15 2.53 11.77
N VAL A 82 -16.96 1.93 11.86
CA VAL A 82 -15.79 2.25 11.05
C VAL A 82 -15.23 0.96 10.47
N VAL A 83 -14.84 0.98 9.19
CA VAL A 83 -14.20 -0.15 8.55
C VAL A 83 -12.78 0.22 8.10
N MET A 84 -11.82 -0.65 8.42
CA MET A 84 -10.40 -0.48 8.07
C MET A 84 -9.83 -1.75 7.43
N ALA A 85 -8.74 -1.59 6.71
CA ALA A 85 -7.96 -2.67 6.12
C ALA A 85 -6.49 -2.25 6.01
N ASN A 86 -5.60 -3.23 5.78
CA ASN A 86 -4.14 -2.99 5.71
C ASN A 86 -3.52 -3.30 4.34
N THR A 87 -4.33 -3.55 3.31
CA THR A 87 -3.82 -3.80 1.96
C THR A 87 -4.45 -2.85 0.95
N ASP A 88 -3.68 -2.45 -0.06
CA ASP A 88 -4.13 -1.55 -1.13
C ASP A 88 -5.36 -2.13 -1.87
N ALA A 89 -5.35 -3.44 -2.14
CA ALA A 89 -6.47 -4.12 -2.81
C ALA A 89 -7.77 -4.01 -2.00
N MET A 90 -7.70 -4.20 -0.67
CA MET A 90 -8.88 -4.09 0.18
C MET A 90 -9.31 -2.63 0.36
N ALA A 91 -8.35 -1.70 0.46
CA ALA A 91 -8.63 -0.26 0.49
C ALA A 91 -9.40 0.18 -0.77
N SER A 92 -8.98 -0.26 -1.95
CA SER A 92 -9.66 0.00 -3.23
C SER A 92 -11.08 -0.58 -3.25
N ILE A 93 -11.26 -1.82 -2.78
CA ILE A 93 -12.60 -2.43 -2.67
C ILE A 93 -13.49 -1.61 -1.74
N LEU A 94 -13.01 -1.25 -0.53
CA LEU A 94 -13.79 -0.47 0.43
C LEU A 94 -14.13 0.93 -0.09
N ALA A 95 -13.19 1.58 -0.75
CA ALA A 95 -13.45 2.87 -1.41
C ALA A 95 -14.54 2.73 -2.49
N SER A 96 -14.53 1.67 -3.29
CA SER A 96 -15.55 1.40 -4.31
C SER A 96 -16.95 1.09 -3.72
N LEU A 97 -16.99 0.64 -2.48
CA LEU A 97 -18.22 0.35 -1.72
C LEU A 97 -18.71 1.55 -0.91
N ARG A 98 -18.02 2.69 -0.96
CA ARG A 98 -18.35 3.87 -0.14
C ARG A 98 -19.82 4.22 -0.17
N GLY A 99 -20.42 4.32 -1.35
CA GLY A 99 -21.83 4.69 -1.52
C GLY A 99 -22.81 3.75 -0.80
N ASP A 100 -22.48 2.44 -0.75
CA ASP A 100 -23.30 1.43 -0.08
C ASP A 100 -23.08 1.45 1.46
N LEU A 101 -21.88 1.81 1.92
CA LEU A 101 -21.45 1.68 3.33
C LEU A 101 -21.63 2.96 4.14
N GLU A 102 -21.47 4.16 3.57
CA GLU A 102 -21.52 5.46 4.27
C GLU A 102 -22.79 5.73 5.10
N PRO A 103 -23.95 5.15 4.80
CA PRO A 103 -25.09 5.30 5.72
C PRO A 103 -24.81 4.84 7.13
N VAL A 104 -23.95 3.81 7.31
CA VAL A 104 -23.64 3.22 8.63
C VAL A 104 -22.16 3.30 8.98
N TYR A 105 -21.27 3.15 8.01
CA TYR A 105 -19.82 3.13 8.20
C TYR A 105 -19.15 4.46 7.91
N ALA A 106 -18.15 4.82 8.71
CA ALA A 106 -17.07 5.67 8.24
C ALA A 106 -16.09 4.81 7.41
N VAL A 107 -15.80 5.25 6.17
CA VAL A 107 -14.89 4.61 5.23
C VAL A 107 -13.68 5.54 5.05
N PRO A 108 -12.62 5.43 5.87
CA PRO A 108 -11.53 6.40 5.93
C PRO A 108 -10.47 6.16 4.85
N PHE A 109 -10.90 5.98 3.63
CA PHE A 109 -10.04 5.82 2.44
C PHE A 109 -10.32 6.96 1.45
N PRO A 110 -9.37 7.34 0.60
CA PRO A 110 -9.65 8.26 -0.51
C PRO A 110 -10.56 7.61 -1.55
N ASP A 111 -10.97 8.38 -2.56
CA ASP A 111 -11.75 7.86 -3.68
C ASP A 111 -10.91 6.91 -4.55
N THR A 112 -11.57 6.02 -5.29
CA THR A 112 -10.90 4.95 -6.06
C THR A 112 -9.90 5.49 -7.07
N ASP A 113 -10.23 6.56 -7.77
CA ASP A 113 -9.35 7.21 -8.75
C ASP A 113 -8.08 7.81 -8.10
N VAL A 114 -8.17 8.31 -6.87
CA VAL A 114 -6.99 8.74 -6.11
C VAL A 114 -6.13 7.52 -5.73
N ILE A 115 -6.76 6.44 -5.24
CA ILE A 115 -6.04 5.20 -4.91
C ILE A 115 -5.32 4.65 -6.14
N ASP A 116 -5.99 4.60 -7.30
CA ASP A 116 -5.42 4.10 -8.55
C ASP A 116 -4.22 4.94 -9.00
N GLN A 117 -4.34 6.28 -8.93
CA GLN A 117 -3.26 7.19 -9.29
C GLN A 117 -2.03 7.06 -8.39
N VAL A 118 -2.22 6.97 -7.07
CA VAL A 118 -1.07 6.84 -6.13
C VAL A 118 -0.48 5.44 -6.10
N SER A 119 -1.24 4.43 -6.50
CA SER A 119 -0.78 3.04 -6.62
C SER A 119 0.02 2.80 -7.89
N ASP A 120 -0.22 3.59 -8.95
CA ASP A 120 0.63 3.61 -10.16
C ASP A 120 1.92 4.38 -9.86
N LYS A 121 3.02 3.66 -9.77
CA LYS A 121 4.34 4.23 -9.43
C LYS A 121 4.83 5.27 -10.45
N ALA A 122 4.40 5.17 -11.72
CA ALA A 122 4.74 6.15 -12.75
C ALA A 122 3.90 7.43 -12.60
N ALA A 123 2.61 7.30 -12.30
CA ALA A 123 1.73 8.40 -12.00
C ALA A 123 2.16 9.11 -10.71
N PHE A 124 2.50 8.36 -9.68
CA PHE A 124 2.94 8.90 -8.39
C PHE A 124 4.18 9.81 -8.49
N GLY A 125 5.14 9.47 -9.37
CA GLY A 125 6.29 10.34 -9.63
C GLY A 125 5.86 11.73 -10.14
N ARG A 126 4.91 11.79 -11.07
CA ARG A 126 4.37 13.07 -11.59
C ARG A 126 3.62 13.86 -10.50
N ILE A 127 2.83 13.17 -9.68
CA ILE A 127 2.13 13.78 -8.53
C ILE A 127 3.14 14.41 -7.56
N CYS A 128 4.24 13.73 -7.28
CA CYS A 128 5.31 14.29 -6.46
C CYS A 128 5.90 15.56 -7.05
N ASP A 129 6.20 15.56 -8.35
CA ASP A 129 6.77 16.73 -9.04
C ASP A 129 5.79 17.92 -9.00
N GLU A 130 4.51 17.71 -9.26
CA GLU A 130 3.44 18.72 -9.22
C GLU A 130 3.23 19.27 -7.80
N ALA A 131 3.35 18.42 -6.77
CA ALA A 131 3.29 18.82 -5.37
C ALA A 131 4.60 19.46 -4.85
N GLY A 132 5.64 19.57 -5.68
CA GLY A 132 6.96 20.06 -5.28
C GLY A 132 7.66 19.17 -4.26
N VAL A 133 7.40 17.86 -4.34
CA VAL A 133 8.04 16.85 -3.50
C VAL A 133 9.06 16.07 -4.33
N ARG A 134 10.30 16.00 -3.84
CA ARG A 134 11.36 15.29 -4.56
C ARG A 134 11.05 13.79 -4.64
N SER A 135 11.13 13.27 -5.85
CA SER A 135 11.10 11.83 -6.13
C SER A 135 12.37 11.41 -6.89
N PRO A 136 12.75 10.12 -6.89
CA PRO A 136 13.83 9.64 -7.73
C PRO A 136 13.55 9.92 -9.20
N ARG A 137 14.57 10.36 -9.96
CA ARG A 137 14.44 10.41 -11.43
C ARG A 137 14.09 9.04 -11.95
N GLN A 138 13.17 8.98 -12.91
CA GLN A 138 12.69 7.70 -13.43
C GLN A 138 12.42 7.72 -14.93
N VAL A 139 12.57 6.56 -15.54
CA VAL A 139 12.13 6.26 -16.91
C VAL A 139 11.17 5.08 -16.84
N VAL A 140 10.03 5.23 -17.51
CA VAL A 140 9.05 4.14 -17.68
C VAL A 140 9.36 3.43 -19.00
N VAL A 141 9.57 2.13 -18.93
CA VAL A 141 9.80 1.27 -20.10
C VAL A 141 8.55 0.43 -20.33
N ASP A 142 7.92 0.61 -21.48
CA ASP A 142 6.78 -0.18 -21.91
C ASP A 142 7.23 -1.41 -22.69
N PHE A 143 6.89 -2.59 -22.17
CA PHE A 143 7.14 -3.88 -22.78
C PHE A 143 5.96 -4.38 -23.63
N SER A 144 4.88 -3.60 -23.77
CA SER A 144 3.83 -3.95 -24.73
C SER A 144 4.42 -4.01 -26.14
N GLY A 145 4.34 -5.18 -26.78
CA GLY A 145 5.00 -5.42 -28.07
C GLY A 145 6.49 -5.72 -28.02
N ALA A 146 7.07 -6.00 -26.85
CA ALA A 146 8.48 -6.39 -26.71
C ALA A 146 8.81 -7.78 -27.33
N ASP A 147 7.83 -8.53 -27.74
CA ASP A 147 7.95 -9.73 -28.58
C ASP A 147 8.33 -9.40 -30.03
N SER A 148 8.08 -8.18 -30.50
CA SER A 148 8.50 -7.73 -31.82
C SER A 148 10.03 -7.64 -31.93
N PRO A 149 10.63 -8.09 -33.07
CA PRO A 149 12.04 -7.91 -33.31
C PRO A 149 12.46 -6.43 -33.47
N ASP A 150 11.52 -5.56 -33.80
CA ASP A 150 11.75 -4.13 -33.97
C ASP A 150 11.62 -3.33 -32.66
N TRP A 151 11.22 -3.98 -31.55
CA TRP A 151 11.13 -3.31 -30.27
C TRP A 151 12.52 -2.92 -29.74
N ALA A 152 12.64 -1.68 -29.34
CA ALA A 152 13.82 -1.16 -28.66
C ALA A 152 13.43 -0.46 -27.36
N ALA A 153 14.18 -0.76 -26.31
CA ALA A 153 14.02 -0.04 -25.05
C ALA A 153 14.37 1.45 -25.25
N PRO A 154 13.66 2.38 -24.57
CA PRO A 154 14.02 3.78 -24.59
C PRO A 154 15.42 3.99 -24.00
N ALA A 155 16.08 5.08 -24.41
CA ALA A 155 17.33 5.49 -23.79
C ALA A 155 17.11 5.85 -22.30
N ILE A 156 18.00 5.36 -21.45
CA ILE A 156 17.98 5.66 -20.02
C ILE A 156 18.99 6.78 -19.75
N ASP A 157 18.51 8.01 -19.66
CA ASP A 157 19.34 9.19 -19.36
C ASP A 157 19.41 9.44 -17.83
N ILE A 158 19.72 8.38 -17.09
CA ILE A 158 19.97 8.41 -15.65
C ILE A 158 21.29 7.66 -15.43
N PRO A 159 22.28 8.25 -14.73
CA PRO A 159 23.55 7.59 -14.48
C PRO A 159 23.38 6.40 -13.53
N PHE A 160 24.19 5.38 -13.73
CA PHE A 160 24.31 4.26 -12.79
C PHE A 160 24.94 4.70 -11.46
N PRO A 161 24.62 4.02 -10.34
CA PRO A 161 23.78 2.82 -10.24
C PRO A 161 22.29 3.13 -10.31
N LEU A 162 21.51 2.17 -10.80
CA LEU A 162 20.07 2.27 -10.98
C LEU A 162 19.32 1.23 -10.14
N VAL A 163 18.02 1.47 -9.96
CA VAL A 163 17.07 0.49 -9.43
C VAL A 163 16.00 0.24 -10.47
N ALA A 164 15.67 -1.04 -10.67
CA ALA A 164 14.62 -1.42 -11.60
C ALA A 164 13.53 -2.26 -10.89
N LYS A 165 12.25 -2.00 -11.21
CA LYS A 165 11.11 -2.70 -10.63
C LYS A 165 9.89 -2.64 -11.54
N ALA A 166 8.99 -3.62 -11.43
CA ALA A 166 7.72 -3.58 -12.14
C ALA A 166 6.87 -2.39 -11.66
N ALA A 167 6.23 -1.68 -12.59
CA ALA A 167 5.25 -0.66 -12.27
C ALA A 167 3.96 -1.29 -11.75
N VAL A 168 3.54 -2.42 -12.36
CA VAL A 168 2.32 -3.16 -12.03
C VAL A 168 2.69 -4.54 -11.48
N GLY A 169 2.47 -4.75 -10.18
CA GLY A 169 2.83 -6.01 -9.49
C GLY A 169 2.11 -7.22 -10.08
N ALA A 170 0.79 -7.15 -10.28
CA ALA A 170 0.00 -8.26 -10.79
C ALA A 170 0.47 -8.77 -12.16
N ALA A 171 0.86 -7.87 -13.08
CA ALA A 171 1.40 -8.24 -14.38
C ALA A 171 2.78 -8.90 -14.26
N TYR A 172 3.56 -8.48 -13.27
CA TYR A 172 4.88 -9.06 -13.01
C TYR A 172 4.78 -10.43 -12.34
N ASP A 173 3.82 -10.61 -11.45
CA ASP A 173 3.58 -11.90 -10.78
C ASP A 173 3.13 -13.01 -11.76
N ALA A 174 2.57 -12.61 -12.90
CA ALA A 174 2.12 -13.55 -13.95
C ALA A 174 3.25 -14.15 -14.79
N VAL A 175 4.48 -13.61 -14.73
CA VAL A 175 5.63 -14.14 -15.47
C VAL A 175 6.65 -14.76 -14.54
N GLU A 176 7.34 -15.81 -15.02
CA GLU A 176 8.39 -16.51 -14.28
C GLU A 176 9.66 -16.63 -15.13
N PHE A 177 10.81 -16.37 -14.49
CA PHE A 177 12.15 -16.54 -15.09
C PHE A 177 13.21 -16.75 -14.01
N PRO A 178 14.35 -17.38 -14.32
CA PRO A 178 15.44 -17.56 -13.38
C PRO A 178 15.98 -16.21 -12.89
N GLY A 179 16.18 -16.09 -11.57
CA GLY A 179 16.70 -14.85 -10.99
C GLY A 179 15.66 -13.73 -10.82
N LYS A 180 14.36 -13.99 -11.01
CA LYS A 180 13.29 -13.04 -10.75
C LYS A 180 13.35 -12.45 -9.34
N ARG A 181 13.27 -11.12 -9.25
CA ARG A 181 13.31 -10.36 -8.00
C ARG A 181 12.25 -9.27 -7.99
N LYS A 182 11.86 -8.82 -6.83
CA LYS A 182 10.96 -7.67 -6.66
C LYS A 182 11.64 -6.36 -7.08
N ILE A 183 12.94 -6.22 -6.77
CA ILE A 183 13.76 -5.06 -7.06
C ILE A 183 15.11 -5.54 -7.60
N TYR A 184 15.59 -4.90 -8.65
CA TYR A 184 16.89 -5.12 -9.25
C TYR A 184 17.79 -3.93 -8.98
N PHE A 185 19.00 -4.19 -8.53
CA PHE A 185 20.08 -3.21 -8.43
C PHE A 185 20.98 -3.38 -9.65
N LEU A 186 21.16 -2.31 -10.40
CA LEU A 186 21.89 -2.30 -11.68
C LEU A 186 23.09 -1.38 -11.53
N ASP A 187 24.29 -1.95 -11.59
CA ASP A 187 25.53 -1.20 -11.43
C ASP A 187 26.11 -0.75 -12.77
N GLY A 188 25.63 -1.34 -13.89
CA GLY A 188 26.11 -1.01 -15.23
C GLY A 188 25.14 -1.37 -16.36
N PRO A 189 25.51 -0.99 -17.60
CA PRO A 189 24.67 -1.26 -18.79
C PRO A 189 24.44 -2.75 -19.05
N GLU A 190 25.38 -3.60 -18.64
CA GLU A 190 25.31 -5.04 -18.83
C GLU A 190 24.20 -5.66 -18.00
N ASP A 191 24.02 -5.19 -16.74
CA ASP A 191 22.93 -5.62 -15.87
C ASP A 191 21.57 -5.26 -16.46
N LEU A 192 21.47 -4.04 -17.01
CA LEU A 192 20.26 -3.56 -17.67
C LEU A 192 19.93 -4.39 -18.90
N ALA A 193 20.92 -4.69 -19.74
CA ALA A 193 20.74 -5.50 -20.94
C ALA A 193 20.31 -6.93 -20.60
N SER A 194 20.89 -7.53 -19.54
CA SER A 194 20.50 -8.85 -19.05
C SER A 194 19.04 -8.85 -18.57
N LEU A 195 18.65 -7.86 -17.78
CA LEU A 195 17.27 -7.73 -17.29
C LEU A 195 16.27 -7.59 -18.45
N TRP A 196 16.59 -6.81 -19.50
CA TRP A 196 15.75 -6.68 -20.70
C TRP A 196 15.58 -8.02 -21.43
N SER A 197 16.67 -8.77 -21.54
CA SER A 197 16.63 -10.11 -22.15
C SER A 197 15.72 -11.07 -21.35
N ASP A 198 15.85 -11.06 -20.02
CA ASP A 198 15.08 -11.94 -19.14
C ASP A 198 13.58 -11.61 -19.19
N LEU A 199 13.22 -10.33 -19.11
CA LEU A 199 11.83 -9.88 -19.20
C LEU A 199 11.17 -10.21 -20.53
N ARG A 200 11.90 -9.96 -21.65
CA ARG A 200 11.42 -10.32 -22.98
C ARG A 200 11.30 -11.83 -23.15
N GLY A 201 12.30 -12.59 -22.68
CA GLY A 201 12.30 -14.05 -22.73
C GLY A 201 11.14 -14.66 -21.94
N ALA A 202 10.72 -14.00 -20.87
CA ALA A 202 9.56 -14.39 -20.05
C ALA A 202 8.21 -13.94 -20.63
N GLY A 203 8.18 -13.19 -21.74
CA GLY A 203 6.97 -12.65 -22.33
C GLY A 203 6.31 -11.54 -21.49
N TYR A 204 7.11 -10.80 -20.71
CA TYR A 204 6.58 -9.66 -19.95
C TYR A 204 6.11 -8.56 -20.92
N ALA A 205 4.86 -8.12 -20.77
CA ALA A 205 4.19 -7.19 -21.68
C ALA A 205 3.52 -6.00 -20.94
N SER A 206 4.12 -5.56 -19.85
CA SER A 206 3.64 -4.42 -19.07
C SER A 206 4.77 -3.42 -18.82
N THR A 207 4.54 -2.43 -17.98
CA THR A 207 5.50 -1.35 -17.72
C THR A 207 6.50 -1.71 -16.62
N PHE A 208 7.76 -1.32 -16.83
CA PHE A 208 8.86 -1.46 -15.89
C PHE A 208 9.47 -0.10 -15.59
N LEU A 209 9.80 0.18 -14.35
CA LEU A 209 10.40 1.43 -13.90
C LEU A 209 11.89 1.28 -13.74
N ILE A 210 12.63 2.21 -14.29
CA ILE A 210 14.06 2.43 -14.03
C ILE A 210 14.18 3.73 -13.26
N GLN A 211 14.81 3.67 -12.10
CA GLN A 211 14.96 4.83 -11.22
C GLN A 211 16.41 5.03 -10.81
N GLU A 212 16.81 6.27 -10.52
CA GLU A 212 18.07 6.51 -9.85
C GLU A 212 18.08 5.81 -8.49
N ARG A 213 19.22 5.22 -8.14
CA ARG A 213 19.41 4.62 -6.82
C ARG A 213 19.67 5.71 -5.81
N ILE A 214 18.77 5.85 -4.85
CA ILE A 214 18.99 6.72 -3.68
C ILE A 214 20.08 6.06 -2.81
N PRO A 215 21.17 6.76 -2.49
CA PRO A 215 22.24 6.19 -1.68
C PRO A 215 21.82 6.03 -0.22
N GLY A 216 22.37 5.03 0.44
CA GLY A 216 22.16 4.73 1.84
C GLY A 216 21.86 3.26 2.08
N GLU A 217 22.05 2.85 3.31
CA GLU A 217 21.72 1.53 3.85
C GLU A 217 20.34 1.59 4.54
N ASP A 218 19.94 0.51 5.19
CA ASP A 218 18.64 0.39 5.88
C ASP A 218 18.29 1.63 6.72
N GLU A 219 19.26 2.13 7.49
CA GLU A 219 19.09 3.31 8.35
C GLU A 219 18.89 4.64 7.59
N ALA A 220 19.08 4.66 6.28
CA ALA A 220 18.74 5.83 5.45
C ALA A 220 17.25 5.88 5.12
N MET A 221 16.53 4.77 5.23
CA MET A 221 15.11 4.69 4.94
C MET A 221 14.28 5.38 6.03
N ARG A 222 13.25 6.10 5.61
CA ARG A 222 12.28 6.77 6.48
C ARG A 222 10.88 6.32 6.13
N SER A 223 10.04 6.16 7.16
CA SER A 223 8.62 5.91 7.01
C SER A 223 7.84 7.09 7.55
N VAL A 224 6.85 7.54 6.80
CA VAL A 224 5.89 8.57 7.24
C VAL A 224 4.49 8.03 7.04
N THR A 225 3.66 8.14 8.08
CA THR A 225 2.24 7.83 8.01
C THR A 225 1.45 9.05 8.41
N ALA A 226 0.48 9.42 7.59
CA ALA A 226 -0.36 10.59 7.86
C ALA A 226 -1.83 10.31 7.50
N TYR A 227 -2.73 11.04 8.13
CA TYR A 227 -4.14 11.03 7.80
C TYR A 227 -4.65 12.46 7.60
N MET A 228 -5.25 12.70 6.45
CA MET A 228 -5.93 13.94 6.10
C MET A 228 -7.44 13.73 6.22
N ALA A 229 -8.07 14.52 7.08
CA ALA A 229 -9.52 14.49 7.23
C ALA A 229 -10.22 15.15 6.02
N SER A 230 -11.50 14.86 5.82
CA SER A 230 -12.30 15.38 4.70
C SER A 230 -12.41 16.90 4.65
N ASN A 231 -12.09 17.59 5.74
CA ASN A 231 -12.01 19.06 5.78
C ASN A 231 -10.65 19.62 5.33
N GLY A 232 -9.71 18.75 4.88
CA GLY A 232 -8.36 19.13 4.46
C GLY A 232 -7.38 19.35 5.63
N GLU A 233 -7.76 19.02 6.86
CA GLU A 233 -6.88 19.09 8.02
C GLU A 233 -6.10 17.78 8.20
N MET A 234 -4.78 17.86 8.32
CA MET A 234 -3.95 16.71 8.67
C MET A 234 -4.03 16.45 10.16
N THR A 235 -4.86 15.48 10.55
CA THR A 235 -5.19 15.18 11.95
C THR A 235 -4.25 14.18 12.60
N MET A 236 -3.45 13.46 11.80
CA MET A 236 -2.43 12.54 12.30
C MET A 236 -1.22 12.60 11.37
N ILE A 237 -0.03 12.64 11.96
CA ILE A 237 1.24 12.39 11.27
C ILE A 237 2.22 11.73 12.25
N GLY A 238 2.91 10.74 11.77
CA GLY A 238 3.99 10.06 12.48
C GLY A 238 5.10 9.68 11.53
N SER A 239 6.32 9.59 12.03
CA SER A 239 7.45 9.13 11.23
C SER A 239 8.40 8.25 12.05
N ALA A 240 9.16 7.43 11.34
CA ALA A 240 10.13 6.53 11.92
C ALA A 240 11.37 6.41 11.02
N ARG A 241 12.52 6.17 11.65
CA ARG A 241 13.73 5.70 10.99
C ARG A 241 13.70 4.18 10.97
N VAL A 242 14.00 3.60 9.81
CA VAL A 242 14.18 2.16 9.68
C VAL A 242 15.52 1.78 10.29
N LEU A 243 15.54 0.73 11.07
CA LEU A 243 16.74 0.13 11.67
C LEU A 243 17.13 -1.17 10.97
N LEU A 244 16.15 -1.84 10.37
CA LEU A 244 16.32 -3.08 9.63
C LEU A 244 15.26 -3.20 8.57
N GLU A 245 15.68 -3.46 7.34
CA GLU A 245 14.83 -3.81 6.20
C GLU A 245 14.73 -5.35 6.05
N ASP A 246 13.67 -5.83 5.43
CA ASP A 246 13.60 -7.25 5.05
C ASP A 246 14.46 -7.51 3.81
N HIS A 247 15.51 -8.29 3.97
CA HIS A 247 16.46 -8.59 2.89
C HIS A 247 16.07 -9.82 2.05
N ALA A 248 14.92 -10.44 2.32
CA ALA A 248 14.42 -11.50 1.45
C ALA A 248 14.11 -10.94 0.05
N PRO A 249 14.48 -11.60 -1.05
CA PRO A 249 14.35 -11.07 -2.42
C PRO A 249 12.95 -10.59 -2.81
N THR A 250 11.92 -11.17 -2.21
CA THR A 250 10.50 -10.83 -2.44
C THR A 250 9.98 -9.74 -1.49
N MET A 251 10.73 -9.39 -0.45
CA MET A 251 10.31 -8.51 0.64
C MET A 251 11.13 -7.21 0.74
N ILE A 252 12.19 -7.07 -0.04
CA ILE A 252 13.04 -5.87 -0.08
C ILE A 252 12.17 -4.62 -0.21
N GLY A 253 12.47 -3.59 0.59
CA GLY A 253 11.70 -2.35 0.68
C GLY A 253 10.69 -2.34 1.84
N ASN A 254 10.54 -3.45 2.58
CA ASN A 254 9.64 -3.50 3.72
C ASN A 254 10.41 -3.36 5.04
N PRO A 255 10.10 -2.38 5.89
CA PRO A 255 10.71 -2.25 7.21
C PRO A 255 10.34 -3.43 8.12
N VAL A 256 11.33 -4.01 8.79
CA VAL A 256 11.15 -5.05 9.84
C VAL A 256 11.24 -4.44 11.23
N ALA A 257 12.17 -3.52 11.43
CA ALA A 257 12.33 -2.80 12.69
C ALA A 257 12.46 -1.31 12.43
N MET A 258 11.72 -0.51 13.19
CA MET A 258 11.72 0.94 13.09
C MET A 258 11.78 1.57 14.47
N MET A 259 12.35 2.76 14.53
CA MET A 259 12.33 3.61 15.72
C MET A 259 11.61 4.93 15.40
N THR A 260 10.62 5.28 16.22
CA THR A 260 9.91 6.56 16.08
C THR A 260 10.90 7.71 16.18
N GLU A 261 10.88 8.56 15.17
CA GLU A 261 11.73 9.76 15.07
C GLU A 261 10.99 10.83 14.28
N ALA A 262 11.11 12.09 14.72
CA ALA A 262 10.45 13.22 14.05
C ALA A 262 11.33 13.73 12.90
N PHE A 263 10.72 13.85 11.71
CA PHE A 263 11.33 14.44 10.52
C PHE A 263 10.45 15.57 9.99
N PRO A 264 10.57 16.80 10.54
CA PRO A 264 9.71 17.95 10.18
C PRO A 264 9.68 18.22 8.68
N ASP A 265 10.82 18.15 8.00
CA ASP A 265 10.89 18.37 6.55
C ASP A 265 10.07 17.35 5.75
N LEU A 266 10.08 16.08 6.19
CA LEU A 266 9.25 15.04 5.57
C LEU A 266 7.77 15.24 5.90
N TRP A 267 7.44 15.73 7.09
CA TRP A 267 6.07 16.04 7.46
C TRP A 267 5.51 17.18 6.61
N GLU A 268 6.31 18.22 6.37
CA GLU A 268 5.93 19.30 5.47
C GLU A 268 5.72 18.81 4.03
N ALA A 269 6.65 18.01 3.51
CA ALA A 269 6.54 17.40 2.18
C ALA A 269 5.30 16.50 2.07
N THR A 270 5.04 15.67 3.07
CA THR A 270 3.83 14.83 3.15
C THR A 270 2.56 15.70 3.14
N GLY A 271 2.55 16.78 3.91
CA GLY A 271 1.43 17.71 3.93
C GLY A 271 1.18 18.41 2.59
N ARG A 272 2.22 18.74 1.81
CA ARG A 272 2.05 19.25 0.44
C ARG A 272 1.45 18.18 -0.47
N LEU A 273 1.97 16.97 -0.42
CA LEU A 273 1.49 15.85 -1.23
C LEU A 273 0.03 15.52 -0.97
N LEU A 274 -0.40 15.47 0.29
CA LEU A 274 -1.78 15.13 0.65
C LEU A 274 -2.79 16.24 0.32
N ARG A 275 -2.35 17.48 0.14
CA ARG A 275 -3.23 18.61 -0.26
C ARG A 275 -3.33 18.79 -1.77
N HIS A 276 -2.44 18.18 -2.53
CA HIS A 276 -2.44 18.19 -4.00
C HIS A 276 -3.50 17.25 -4.54
#